data_b7bb3bad19a16e244c8d6b4c7686711c
#
_entry.id   b7bb3bad19a16e244c8d6b4c7686711c
#
_cell.length_a   1.000
_cell.length_b   1.000
_cell.length_c   1.000
_cell.angle_alpha   90.00
_cell.angle_beta   90.00
_cell.angle_gamma   90.00
#
_symmetry.space_group_name_H-M   'P 1'
#
loop_
_entity.id
_entity.type
_entity.pdbx_description
1 polymer ?
#
loop_
_entity_poly.entity_id
_entity_poly.type
_entity_poly.pdbx_seq_one_letter_code
_entity_poly.pdbx_strand_id
1 'polypeptide(L)'
;MTTHNADNERIKRRYFAYLKEAMRHSEPTVDAVAKALARFEADTRHRDFKAFHFEQAIAFKKHLAEQKGQRSGEKLSKATPNATLAHVKRFFHWLAGQPGYKSRLQYSDADYFNLSEKDVRVATARREQVGPTVEQVKHVISMMPADSAIQRRDRALIAFTLLTGARDSAIASMKLKHVNFAAGWEHRRSPGRRT
;
A
#
# COMPACT_ATOMS: atom_id res chain seq x y z
N MET A 1 -14.13 -12.87 -25.21
CA MET A 1 -13.38 -11.60 -25.17
C MET A 1 -12.08 -11.86 -24.42
N THR A 2 -10.93 -11.57 -25.01
CA THR A 2 -9.62 -11.73 -24.35
C THR A 2 -9.53 -10.76 -23.17
N THR A 3 -9.42 -11.31 -21.98
CA THR A 3 -9.30 -10.55 -20.72
C THR A 3 -7.88 -10.00 -20.48
N HIS A 4 -6.97 -10.16 -21.44
CA HIS A 4 -5.57 -9.75 -21.32
C HIS A 4 -5.02 -9.30 -22.68
N ASN A 5 -4.10 -8.32 -22.62
CA ASN A 5 -3.29 -7.91 -23.77
C ASN A 5 -1.86 -8.44 -23.59
N ALA A 6 -1.38 -9.25 -24.52
CA ALA A 6 -0.08 -9.90 -24.41
C ALA A 6 1.10 -8.92 -24.36
N ASP A 7 1.04 -7.80 -25.09
CA ASP A 7 2.06 -6.77 -25.07
C ASP A 7 2.06 -6.01 -23.74
N ASN A 8 0.88 -5.72 -23.22
CA ASN A 8 0.76 -5.12 -21.88
C ASN A 8 1.34 -6.04 -20.80
N GLU A 9 1.06 -7.36 -20.85
CA GLU A 9 1.63 -8.31 -19.89
C GLU A 9 3.15 -8.36 -19.97
N ARG A 10 3.71 -8.34 -21.18
CA ARG A 10 5.16 -8.35 -21.38
C ARG A 10 5.82 -7.11 -20.78
N ILE A 11 5.26 -5.94 -21.03
CA ILE A 11 5.85 -4.69 -20.53
C ILE A 11 5.65 -4.51 -19.02
N LYS A 12 4.52 -4.97 -18.45
CA LYS A 12 4.30 -4.99 -17.00
C LYS A 12 5.32 -5.88 -16.28
N ARG A 13 5.62 -7.07 -16.80
CA ARG A 13 6.66 -7.94 -16.24
C ARG A 13 8.03 -7.26 -16.19
N ARG A 14 8.40 -6.54 -17.25
CA ARG A 14 9.65 -5.75 -17.28
C ARG A 14 9.63 -4.63 -16.23
N TYR A 15 8.50 -3.96 -16.06
CA TYR A 15 8.35 -2.92 -15.04
C TYR A 15 8.43 -3.49 -13.63
N PHE A 16 7.78 -4.62 -13.35
CA PHE A 16 7.86 -5.26 -12.04
C PHE A 16 9.28 -5.73 -11.71
N ALA A 17 10.00 -6.28 -12.69
CA ALA A 17 11.42 -6.60 -12.53
C ALA A 17 12.25 -5.34 -12.22
N TYR A 18 12.02 -4.24 -12.93
CA TYR A 18 12.65 -2.94 -12.65
C TYR A 18 12.37 -2.46 -11.21
N LEU A 19 11.11 -2.55 -10.75
CA LEU A 19 10.75 -2.15 -9.39
C LEU A 19 11.46 -3.01 -8.33
N LYS A 20 11.58 -4.32 -8.55
CA LYS A 20 12.25 -5.24 -7.62
C LYS A 20 13.77 -5.07 -7.63
N GLU A 21 14.38 -5.11 -8.80
CA GLU A 21 15.83 -5.24 -8.94
C GLU A 21 16.54 -3.87 -8.92
N ALA A 22 16.02 -2.88 -9.61
CA ALA A 22 16.64 -1.56 -9.68
C ALA A 22 16.18 -0.63 -8.55
N MET A 23 14.87 -0.59 -8.29
CA MET A 23 14.28 0.31 -7.28
C MET A 23 14.23 -0.31 -5.88
N ARG A 24 14.52 -1.61 -5.74
CA ARG A 24 14.53 -2.36 -4.48
C ARG A 24 13.24 -2.25 -3.67
N HIS A 25 12.11 -2.17 -4.38
CA HIS A 25 10.80 -2.17 -3.72
C HIS A 25 10.46 -3.54 -3.14
N SER A 26 9.75 -3.52 -2.00
CA SER A 26 9.24 -4.72 -1.36
C SER A 26 8.12 -5.38 -2.19
N GLU A 27 7.93 -6.68 -2.05
CA GLU A 27 6.83 -7.43 -2.70
C GLU A 27 5.45 -6.76 -2.49
N PRO A 28 5.03 -6.36 -1.26
CA PRO A 28 3.75 -5.69 -1.08
C PRO A 28 3.61 -4.40 -1.89
N THR A 29 4.71 -3.68 -2.11
CA THR A 29 4.71 -2.47 -2.95
C THR A 29 4.49 -2.81 -4.42
N VAL A 30 5.16 -3.85 -4.92
CA VAL A 30 4.98 -4.32 -6.30
C VAL A 30 3.55 -4.82 -6.52
N ASP A 31 2.97 -5.54 -5.56
CA ASP A 31 1.59 -6.00 -5.59
C ASP A 31 0.59 -4.82 -5.64
N ALA A 32 0.87 -3.76 -4.89
CA ALA A 32 0.03 -2.55 -4.93
C ALA A 32 0.08 -1.89 -6.32
N VAL A 33 1.26 -1.85 -6.95
CA VAL A 33 1.41 -1.37 -8.34
C VAL A 33 0.67 -2.27 -9.32
N ALA A 34 0.79 -3.60 -9.19
CA ALA A 34 0.09 -4.56 -10.05
C ALA A 34 -1.43 -4.38 -9.96
N LYS A 35 -1.98 -4.22 -8.76
CA LYS A 35 -3.41 -3.93 -8.54
C LYS A 35 -3.85 -2.60 -9.17
N ALA A 36 -3.01 -1.58 -9.10
CA ALA A 36 -3.31 -0.28 -9.70
C ALA A 36 -3.35 -0.36 -11.24
N LEU A 37 -2.39 -1.06 -11.86
CA LEU A 37 -2.36 -1.28 -13.30
C LEU A 37 -3.52 -2.15 -13.77
N ALA A 38 -3.86 -3.21 -13.04
CA ALA A 38 -5.02 -4.05 -13.35
C ALA A 38 -6.34 -3.26 -13.37
N ARG A 39 -6.51 -2.29 -12.44
CA ARG A 39 -7.67 -1.39 -12.43
C ARG A 39 -7.72 -0.51 -13.66
N PHE A 40 -6.57 0.05 -14.07
CA PHE A 40 -6.49 0.88 -15.26
C PHE A 40 -6.76 0.07 -16.53
N GLU A 41 -6.21 -1.15 -16.66
CA GLU A 41 -6.48 -2.04 -17.78
C GLU A 41 -7.96 -2.45 -17.87
N ALA A 42 -8.58 -2.76 -16.75
CA ALA A 42 -10.01 -3.07 -16.70
C ALA A 42 -10.86 -1.88 -17.19
N ASP A 43 -10.53 -0.68 -16.75
CA ASP A 43 -11.20 0.56 -17.17
C ASP A 43 -11.04 0.83 -18.68
N THR A 44 -9.85 0.60 -19.21
CA THR A 44 -9.53 0.79 -20.64
C THR A 44 -9.84 -0.44 -21.50
N ARG A 45 -10.51 -1.47 -20.94
CA ARG A 45 -10.84 -2.74 -21.61
C ARG A 45 -9.61 -3.41 -22.22
N HIS A 46 -8.50 -3.44 -21.47
CA HIS A 46 -7.22 -4.05 -21.85
C HIS A 46 -6.64 -3.54 -23.18
N ARG A 47 -6.90 -2.27 -23.52
CA ARG A 47 -6.26 -1.62 -24.66
C ARG A 47 -4.74 -1.65 -24.54
N ASP A 48 -4.07 -1.75 -25.69
CA ASP A 48 -2.61 -1.65 -25.75
C ASP A 48 -2.15 -0.31 -25.17
N PHE A 49 -1.18 -0.33 -24.26
CA PHE A 49 -0.59 0.88 -23.70
C PHE A 49 0.06 1.79 -24.75
N LYS A 50 0.44 1.25 -25.92
CA LYS A 50 0.91 2.06 -27.07
C LYS A 50 -0.18 2.98 -27.64
N ALA A 51 -1.44 2.65 -27.42
CA ALA A 51 -2.59 3.42 -27.85
C ALA A 51 -3.14 4.31 -26.71
N PHE A 52 -2.33 4.56 -25.68
CA PHE A 52 -2.70 5.45 -24.59
C PHE A 52 -2.91 6.87 -25.11
N HIS A 53 -3.96 7.52 -24.63
CA HIS A 53 -4.28 8.91 -24.86
C HIS A 53 -4.67 9.58 -23.54
N PHE A 54 -4.30 10.82 -23.35
CA PHE A 54 -4.51 11.53 -22.06
C PHE A 54 -5.99 11.55 -21.60
N GLU A 55 -6.95 11.51 -22.53
CA GLU A 55 -8.37 11.42 -22.21
C GLU A 55 -8.72 10.16 -21.41
N GLN A 56 -7.98 9.06 -21.63
CA GLN A 56 -8.15 7.84 -20.82
C GLN A 56 -7.75 8.07 -19.37
N ALA A 57 -6.72 8.87 -19.10
CA ALA A 57 -6.36 9.24 -17.74
C ALA A 57 -7.44 10.10 -17.08
N ILE A 58 -8.03 11.03 -17.83
CA ILE A 58 -9.13 11.88 -17.35
C ILE A 58 -10.37 11.04 -17.03
N ALA A 59 -10.76 10.12 -17.92
CA ALA A 59 -11.88 9.22 -17.73
C ALA A 59 -11.66 8.30 -16.52
N PHE A 60 -10.47 7.70 -16.44
CA PHE A 60 -10.10 6.83 -15.33
C PHE A 60 -10.17 7.53 -13.97
N LYS A 61 -9.72 8.79 -13.86
CA LYS A 61 -9.86 9.59 -12.63
C LYS A 61 -11.31 9.74 -12.20
N LYS A 62 -12.20 10.04 -13.15
CA LYS A 62 -13.64 10.17 -12.87
C LYS A 62 -14.23 8.86 -12.39
N HIS A 63 -13.99 7.76 -13.11
CA HIS A 63 -14.48 6.43 -12.72
C HIS A 63 -13.96 6.01 -11.34
N LEU A 64 -12.67 6.27 -11.06
CA LEU A 64 -12.08 5.93 -9.77
C LEU A 64 -12.73 6.69 -8.60
N ALA A 65 -13.12 7.95 -8.83
CA ALA A 65 -13.79 8.76 -7.82
C ALA A 65 -15.22 8.28 -7.52
N GLU A 66 -15.86 7.59 -8.46
CA GLU A 66 -17.21 7.05 -8.33
C GLU A 66 -17.25 5.60 -7.84
N GLN A 67 -16.11 4.89 -7.91
CA GLN A 67 -16.03 3.49 -7.51
C GLN A 67 -16.37 3.29 -6.03
N LYS A 68 -17.11 2.21 -5.77
CA LYS A 68 -17.42 1.75 -4.42
C LYS A 68 -16.48 0.63 -4.01
N GLY A 69 -16.19 0.55 -2.74
CA GLY A 69 -15.41 -0.54 -2.15
C GLY A 69 -16.19 -1.85 -2.22
N GLN A 70 -15.57 -2.92 -2.68
CA GLN A 70 -16.21 -4.23 -2.82
C GLN A 70 -16.74 -4.80 -1.50
N ARG A 71 -16.11 -4.45 -0.36
CA ARG A 71 -16.51 -4.95 0.97
C ARG A 71 -17.52 -4.04 1.67
N SER A 72 -17.35 -2.72 1.56
CA SER A 72 -18.18 -1.76 2.31
C SER A 72 -19.39 -1.25 1.52
N GLY A 73 -19.39 -1.40 0.18
CA GLY A 73 -20.40 -0.77 -0.69
C GLY A 73 -20.33 0.77 -0.72
N GLU A 74 -19.51 1.38 0.12
CA GLU A 74 -19.31 2.83 0.19
C GLU A 74 -18.30 3.31 -0.84
N LYS A 75 -18.30 4.61 -1.15
CA LYS A 75 -17.28 5.22 -2.02
C LYS A 75 -15.88 4.97 -1.45
N LEU A 76 -14.94 4.70 -2.36
CA LEU A 76 -13.54 4.54 -1.97
C LEU A 76 -13.04 5.77 -1.21
N SER A 77 -12.26 5.54 -0.15
CA SER A 77 -11.59 6.66 0.54
C SER A 77 -10.66 7.38 -0.42
N LYS A 78 -10.54 8.70 -0.33
CA LYS A 78 -9.70 9.51 -1.24
C LYS A 78 -8.23 9.06 -1.29
N ALA A 79 -7.74 8.39 -0.25
CA ALA A 79 -6.41 7.81 -0.23
C ALA A 79 -6.20 6.70 -1.28
N THR A 80 -7.23 5.87 -1.53
CA THR A 80 -7.15 4.77 -2.51
C THR A 80 -7.01 5.26 -3.96
N PRO A 81 -7.87 6.18 -4.47
CA PRO A 81 -7.65 6.81 -5.78
C PRO A 81 -6.29 7.48 -5.89
N ASN A 82 -5.87 8.26 -4.89
CA ASN A 82 -4.57 8.93 -4.89
C ASN A 82 -3.40 7.96 -5.05
N ALA A 83 -3.37 6.89 -4.26
CA ALA A 83 -2.33 5.86 -4.36
C ALA A 83 -2.38 5.14 -5.72
N THR A 84 -3.57 4.78 -6.20
CA THR A 84 -3.75 4.11 -7.50
C THR A 84 -3.22 4.98 -8.65
N LEU A 85 -3.61 6.25 -8.70
CA LEU A 85 -3.17 7.19 -9.74
C LEU A 85 -1.67 7.45 -9.67
N ALA A 86 -1.08 7.56 -8.48
CA ALA A 86 0.36 7.72 -8.31
C ALA A 86 1.15 6.52 -8.87
N HIS A 87 0.65 5.29 -8.69
CA HIS A 87 1.28 4.10 -9.25
C HIS A 87 1.16 4.05 -10.78
N VAL A 88 -0.02 4.34 -11.32
CA VAL A 88 -0.25 4.39 -12.77
C VAL A 88 0.58 5.49 -13.41
N LYS A 89 0.64 6.69 -12.82
CA LYS A 89 1.48 7.80 -13.27
C LYS A 89 2.95 7.37 -13.39
N ARG A 90 3.51 6.75 -12.35
CA ARG A 90 4.90 6.29 -12.35
C ARG A 90 5.17 5.24 -13.42
N PHE A 91 4.22 4.35 -13.66
CA PHE A 91 4.32 3.38 -14.74
C PHE A 91 4.37 4.06 -16.10
N PHE A 92 3.44 4.97 -16.43
CA PHE A 92 3.43 5.67 -17.72
C PHE A 92 4.64 6.57 -17.92
N HIS A 93 5.11 7.21 -16.86
CA HIS A 93 6.35 7.97 -16.89
C HIS A 93 7.56 7.07 -17.24
N TRP A 94 7.69 5.90 -16.61
CA TRP A 94 8.71 4.93 -16.94
C TRP A 94 8.52 4.39 -18.37
N LEU A 95 7.29 4.12 -18.78
CA LEU A 95 6.94 3.57 -20.08
C LEU A 95 7.31 4.50 -21.24
N ALA A 96 7.15 5.80 -21.07
CA ALA A 96 7.53 6.81 -22.07
C ALA A 96 9.02 6.77 -22.44
N GLY A 97 9.88 6.27 -21.56
CA GLY A 97 11.31 6.05 -21.85
C GLY A 97 11.64 4.71 -22.51
N GLN A 98 10.67 3.79 -22.65
CA GLN A 98 10.95 2.43 -23.13
C GLN A 98 10.99 2.34 -24.67
N PRO A 99 11.89 1.48 -25.24
CA PRO A 99 11.88 1.19 -26.66
C PRO A 99 10.51 0.71 -27.15
N GLY A 100 10.03 1.29 -28.25
CA GLY A 100 8.72 1.02 -28.83
C GLY A 100 7.56 1.81 -28.23
N TYR A 101 7.80 2.61 -27.17
CA TYR A 101 6.81 3.51 -26.55
C TYR A 101 7.20 4.97 -26.65
N LYS A 102 8.49 5.32 -26.55
CA LYS A 102 8.99 6.70 -26.55
C LYS A 102 8.64 7.53 -27.80
N SER A 103 8.29 6.90 -28.91
CA SER A 103 7.81 7.59 -30.10
C SER A 103 6.29 7.87 -30.07
N ARG A 104 5.57 7.34 -29.10
CA ARG A 104 4.11 7.42 -28.99
C ARG A 104 3.63 8.06 -27.69
N LEU A 105 4.45 8.04 -26.66
CA LEU A 105 4.15 8.56 -25.32
C LEU A 105 5.16 9.63 -24.96
N GLN A 106 4.67 10.73 -24.41
CA GLN A 106 5.48 11.77 -23.80
C GLN A 106 5.46 11.65 -22.29
N TYR A 107 6.52 12.10 -21.62
CA TYR A 107 6.55 12.13 -20.15
C TYR A 107 5.41 12.95 -19.55
N SER A 108 5.03 14.05 -20.22
CA SER A 108 3.91 14.90 -19.83
C SER A 108 2.54 14.21 -19.88
N ASP A 109 2.39 13.15 -20.70
CA ASP A 109 1.14 12.39 -20.74
C ASP A 109 0.81 11.74 -19.39
N ALA A 110 1.84 11.38 -18.62
CA ALA A 110 1.66 10.85 -17.27
C ALA A 110 1.12 11.89 -16.27
N ASP A 111 1.27 13.18 -16.54
CA ASP A 111 0.80 14.24 -15.64
C ASP A 111 -0.72 14.36 -15.60
N TYR A 112 -1.40 13.87 -16.63
CA TYR A 112 -2.86 13.80 -16.63
C TYR A 112 -3.45 12.88 -15.56
N PHE A 113 -2.63 12.04 -14.91
CA PHE A 113 -3.03 11.26 -13.74
C PHE A 113 -2.99 12.05 -12.42
N ASN A 114 -2.45 13.27 -12.40
CA ASN A 114 -2.43 14.09 -11.19
C ASN A 114 -3.86 14.41 -10.71
N LEU A 115 -4.03 14.36 -9.40
CA LEU A 115 -5.19 14.93 -8.71
C LEU A 115 -4.98 16.42 -8.45
N SER A 116 -6.07 17.12 -8.12
CA SER A 116 -5.97 18.50 -7.63
C SER A 116 -5.23 18.54 -6.28
N GLU A 117 -4.57 19.66 -5.98
CA GLU A 117 -3.89 19.84 -4.67
C GLU A 117 -4.85 19.66 -3.49
N LYS A 118 -6.10 20.11 -3.64
CA LYS A 118 -7.15 19.91 -2.65
C LYS A 118 -7.42 18.43 -2.40
N ASP A 119 -7.53 17.61 -3.46
CA ASP A 119 -7.79 16.18 -3.32
C ASP A 119 -6.60 15.45 -2.74
N VAL A 120 -5.38 15.82 -3.13
CA VAL A 120 -4.15 15.27 -2.54
C VAL A 120 -4.10 15.60 -1.05
N ARG A 121 -4.35 16.84 -0.66
CA ARG A 121 -4.37 17.26 0.75
C ARG A 121 -5.37 16.44 1.56
N VAL A 122 -6.60 16.25 1.05
CA VAL A 122 -7.60 15.41 1.72
C VAL A 122 -7.20 13.93 1.75
N ALA A 123 -6.58 13.42 0.69
CA ALA A 123 -6.15 12.03 0.61
C ALA A 123 -4.99 11.70 1.57
N THR A 124 -4.12 12.68 1.83
CA THR A 124 -2.94 12.54 2.69
C THR A 124 -3.16 13.06 4.11
N ALA A 125 -4.30 13.70 4.38
CA ALA A 125 -4.63 14.20 5.70
C ALA A 125 -4.63 13.06 6.73
N ARG A 126 -3.90 13.29 7.83
CA ARG A 126 -3.89 12.36 8.97
C ARG A 126 -5.28 12.37 9.60
N ARG A 127 -5.97 11.24 9.55
CA ARG A 127 -7.23 11.08 10.27
C ARG A 127 -6.92 10.80 11.73
N GLU A 128 -7.54 11.55 12.60
CA GLU A 128 -7.54 11.23 14.02
C GLU A 128 -8.27 9.90 14.21
N GLN A 129 -7.57 8.90 14.71
CA GLN A 129 -8.18 7.62 15.04
C GLN A 129 -8.48 7.63 16.54
N VAL A 130 -9.75 7.55 16.86
CA VAL A 130 -10.19 7.35 18.25
C VAL A 130 -9.84 5.90 18.60
N GLY A 131 -8.73 5.73 19.31
CA GLY A 131 -8.33 4.43 19.86
C GLY A 131 -8.88 4.23 21.28
N PRO A 132 -8.85 3.02 21.82
CA PRO A 132 -9.19 2.77 23.21
C PRO A 132 -8.23 3.52 24.14
N THR A 133 -8.73 4.01 25.28
CA THR A 133 -7.88 4.62 26.29
C THR A 133 -7.02 3.56 26.99
N VAL A 134 -5.94 4.01 27.63
CA VAL A 134 -5.04 3.11 28.38
C VAL A 134 -5.81 2.36 29.49
N GLU A 135 -6.76 3.04 30.14
CA GLU A 135 -7.63 2.47 31.17
C GLU A 135 -8.54 1.37 30.61
N GLN A 136 -9.13 1.61 29.43
CA GLN A 136 -9.94 0.59 28.75
C GLN A 136 -9.12 -0.63 28.38
N VAL A 137 -7.89 -0.45 27.87
CA VAL A 137 -7.01 -1.58 27.54
C VAL A 137 -6.58 -2.34 28.79
N LYS A 138 -6.21 -1.63 29.88
CA LYS A 138 -5.89 -2.25 31.16
C LYS A 138 -7.07 -3.07 31.71
N HIS A 139 -8.28 -2.52 31.60
CA HIS A 139 -9.49 -3.22 32.02
C HIS A 139 -9.68 -4.50 31.20
N VAL A 140 -9.57 -4.44 29.87
CA VAL A 140 -9.67 -5.64 29.01
C VAL A 140 -8.62 -6.69 29.42
N ILE A 141 -7.37 -6.28 29.63
CA ILE A 141 -6.29 -7.20 30.05
C ILE A 141 -6.63 -7.86 31.40
N SER A 142 -7.18 -7.11 32.34
CA SER A 142 -7.55 -7.66 33.65
C SER A 142 -8.67 -8.70 33.58
N MET A 143 -9.59 -8.55 32.62
CA MET A 143 -10.71 -9.46 32.38
C MET A 143 -10.36 -10.67 31.53
N MET A 144 -9.19 -10.69 30.89
CA MET A 144 -8.78 -11.81 30.05
C MET A 144 -8.48 -13.04 30.91
N PRO A 145 -9.02 -14.23 30.54
CA PRO A 145 -8.70 -15.47 31.24
C PRO A 145 -7.20 -15.81 31.12
N ALA A 146 -6.66 -16.49 32.13
CA ALA A 146 -5.24 -16.87 32.19
C ALA A 146 -5.03 -18.32 32.68
N ASP A 147 -6.04 -19.18 32.52
CA ASP A 147 -6.03 -20.54 33.03
C ASP A 147 -5.15 -21.48 32.19
N SER A 148 -5.20 -21.33 30.85
CA SER A 148 -4.38 -22.10 29.93
C SER A 148 -3.10 -21.37 29.51
N ALA A 149 -2.13 -22.13 29.00
CA ALA A 149 -0.88 -21.56 28.46
C ALA A 149 -1.14 -20.59 27.28
N ILE A 150 -2.14 -20.90 26.45
CA ILE A 150 -2.54 -20.06 25.31
C ILE A 150 -3.13 -18.74 25.81
N GLN A 151 -4.02 -18.78 26.77
CA GLN A 151 -4.64 -17.58 27.36
C GLN A 151 -3.60 -16.67 28.02
N ARG A 152 -2.67 -17.25 28.77
CA ARG A 152 -1.55 -16.51 29.37
C ARG A 152 -0.67 -15.83 28.29
N ARG A 153 -0.36 -16.56 27.22
CA ARG A 153 0.39 -16.01 26.08
C ARG A 153 -0.34 -14.84 25.43
N ASP A 154 -1.62 -14.99 25.16
CA ASP A 154 -2.43 -13.98 24.48
C ASP A 154 -2.54 -12.71 25.34
N ARG A 155 -2.79 -12.88 26.65
CA ARG A 155 -2.78 -11.78 27.61
C ARG A 155 -1.42 -11.07 27.67
N ALA A 156 -0.32 -11.84 27.69
CA ALA A 156 1.02 -11.29 27.69
C ALA A 156 1.35 -10.52 26.40
N LEU A 157 0.91 -11.00 25.23
CA LEU A 157 1.11 -10.31 23.95
C LEU A 157 0.40 -8.96 23.91
N ILE A 158 -0.83 -8.86 24.40
CA ILE A 158 -1.58 -7.59 24.45
C ILE A 158 -0.90 -6.63 25.44
N ALA A 159 -0.53 -7.10 26.62
CA ALA A 159 0.19 -6.27 27.59
C ALA A 159 1.53 -5.78 27.05
N PHE A 160 2.28 -6.65 26.37
CA PHE A 160 3.54 -6.31 25.73
C PHE A 160 3.36 -5.25 24.64
N THR A 161 2.33 -5.42 23.78
CA THR A 161 2.00 -4.45 22.74
C THR A 161 1.69 -3.08 23.32
N LEU A 162 0.90 -3.04 24.41
CA LEU A 162 0.56 -1.79 25.10
C LEU A 162 1.82 -1.10 25.65
N LEU A 163 2.71 -1.88 26.32
CA LEU A 163 3.91 -1.33 26.95
C LEU A 163 4.97 -0.82 25.95
N THR A 164 5.06 -1.47 24.79
CA THR A 164 6.15 -1.20 23.83
C THR A 164 5.70 -0.38 22.63
N GLY A 165 4.42 -0.38 22.27
CA GLY A 165 3.93 0.15 20.99
C GLY A 165 4.54 -0.57 19.78
N ALA A 166 5.06 -1.79 19.95
CA ALA A 166 5.71 -2.53 18.88
C ALA A 166 4.72 -2.94 17.80
N ARG A 167 5.16 -2.94 16.54
CA ARG A 167 4.34 -3.40 15.41
C ARG A 167 4.20 -4.92 15.44
N ASP A 168 3.08 -5.43 14.95
CA ASP A 168 2.76 -6.86 14.90
C ASP A 168 3.91 -7.70 14.32
N SER A 169 4.51 -7.25 13.21
CA SER A 169 5.64 -7.94 12.59
C SER A 169 6.89 -7.99 13.47
N ALA A 170 7.13 -6.96 14.28
CA ALA A 170 8.23 -6.93 15.23
C ALA A 170 7.98 -7.94 16.37
N ILE A 171 6.76 -7.99 16.88
CA ILE A 171 6.34 -8.95 17.92
C ILE A 171 6.44 -10.38 17.38
N ALA A 172 5.89 -10.64 16.18
CA ALA A 172 5.93 -11.96 15.54
C ALA A 172 7.36 -12.48 15.27
N SER A 173 8.31 -11.57 15.04
CA SER A 173 9.73 -11.90 14.82
C SER A 173 10.55 -12.06 16.11
N MET A 174 9.98 -11.79 17.28
CA MET A 174 10.67 -11.90 18.56
C MET A 174 11.06 -13.35 18.89
N LYS A 175 12.23 -13.49 19.50
CA LYS A 175 12.75 -14.75 20.05
C LYS A 175 13.07 -14.53 21.52
N LEU A 176 13.09 -15.58 22.32
CA LEU A 176 13.43 -15.53 23.76
C LEU A 176 14.75 -14.79 24.02
N LYS A 177 15.76 -14.95 23.17
CA LYS A 177 17.05 -14.23 23.26
C LYS A 177 16.93 -12.70 23.17
N HIS A 178 15.80 -12.18 22.73
CA HIS A 178 15.55 -10.73 22.62
C HIS A 178 14.93 -10.16 23.91
N VAL A 179 14.57 -11.02 24.86
CA VAL A 179 14.00 -10.64 26.16
C VAL A 179 15.06 -10.85 27.23
N ASN A 180 15.45 -9.77 27.88
CA ASN A 180 16.36 -9.84 29.01
C ASN A 180 15.55 -9.81 30.29
N PHE A 181 15.42 -10.95 30.95
CA PHE A 181 14.68 -11.09 32.20
C PHE A 181 15.43 -10.55 33.42
N ALA A 182 16.78 -10.42 33.35
CA ALA A 182 17.60 -9.99 34.45
C ALA A 182 17.75 -8.46 34.58
N ALA A 183 17.65 -7.73 33.48
CA ALA A 183 17.98 -6.30 33.43
C ALA A 183 16.74 -5.37 33.42
N GLY A 184 15.52 -5.90 33.57
CA GLY A 184 14.36 -5.07 33.29
C GLY A 184 14.32 -4.62 31.83
N TRP A 185 13.44 -3.69 31.48
CA TRP A 185 13.25 -3.22 30.10
C TRP A 185 14.40 -2.31 29.65
N GLU A 186 15.30 -2.81 28.82
CA GLU A 186 16.17 -1.96 28.02
C GLU A 186 15.54 -1.74 26.64
N HIS A 187 15.27 -0.49 26.33
CA HIS A 187 14.76 -0.02 25.05
C HIS A 187 15.80 -0.30 23.96
N ARG A 188 15.61 -1.33 23.14
CA ARG A 188 16.37 -1.45 21.89
C ARG A 188 15.89 -0.35 20.93
N ARG A 189 16.78 0.60 20.67
CA ARG A 189 16.65 1.51 19.54
C ARG A 189 16.58 0.68 18.26
N SER A 190 15.55 0.89 17.44
CA SER A 190 15.48 0.34 16.08
C SER A 190 16.80 0.68 15.38
N PRO A 191 17.44 -0.24 14.63
CA PRO A 191 18.59 0.11 13.82
C PRO A 191 18.14 1.20 12.85
N GLY A 192 18.80 2.37 12.95
CA GLY A 192 18.51 3.54 12.17
C GLY A 192 18.51 3.20 10.68
N ARG A 193 17.56 3.74 9.95
CA ARG A 193 17.67 3.85 8.49
C ARG A 193 19.02 4.51 8.20
N ARG A 194 19.93 3.78 7.58
CA ARG A 194 21.07 4.41 6.92
C ARG A 194 20.50 5.26 5.78
N THR A 195 20.76 6.53 5.87
CA THR A 195 20.58 7.52 4.81
C THR A 195 21.35 7.12 3.58
#